data_694f2a904a1c7df87c4777663b7856db
#
_entry.id   694f2a904a1c7df87c4777663b7856db
#
_cell.length_a   1.000
_cell.length_b   1.000
_cell.length_c   1.000
_cell.angle_alpha   90.00
_cell.angle_beta   90.00
_cell.angle_gamma   90.00
#
_symmetry.space_group_name_H-M   'P 1'
#
loop_
_entity.id
_entity.type
_entity.pdbx_description
1 polymer ?
#
loop_
_entity_poly.entity_id
_entity_poly.type
_entity_poly.pdbx_seq_one_letter_code
_entity_poly.pdbx_strand_id
1 'polypeptide(L)'
;MSKLRQDADAIIQAAITAAQPDEAVRRALEGRDFGSGRVVLVAAGKAAWQMANAASRILGSRIDTGIVITKYDHSKGPIANFTIREAGHPIPDENSFTATQQALDLVSGLTAQDTVLFLLSGGGSALFEKPLIPAADLEKLTHNLLVCGADIVEINTLRKRFSGVKGGRFAQLCAPAHVVSIVLSDILGDPLDMIASGPAYPDSSTCAQAKEIVQKYHLPMTDQMLTLLEQETPKALDNVETQITGSVRQLCAAAAATARTLGYEPLILTDCLSCEAREAGVFLANMVRYQRTAGRRIALIAGGETVVHLTGHGKGGRNQELALAAAPGIAGLDGCAVFSVGSDGTDGPTDAAGGFVDSTTQAALKAQGCDIFATLADNDAYHALQKCNGLIITGPTGTNVNDVSVALVRA
;
A
#
# COMPACT_ATOMS: atom_id res chain seq x y z
N MET A 1 -22.37 -21.92 8.52
CA MET A 1 -21.03 -21.46 8.06
C MET A 1 -20.04 -22.60 8.33
N SER A 2 -19.27 -23.01 7.32
CA SER A 2 -18.28 -24.09 7.48
C SER A 2 -17.14 -23.65 8.43
N LYS A 3 -16.46 -24.62 9.06
CA LYS A 3 -15.31 -24.30 9.93
C LYS A 3 -14.18 -23.61 9.15
N LEU A 4 -13.95 -24.01 7.89
CA LEU A 4 -12.97 -23.36 7.02
C LEU A 4 -13.30 -21.89 6.77
N ARG A 5 -14.58 -21.54 6.58
CA ARG A 5 -15.00 -20.14 6.40
C ARG A 5 -14.81 -19.34 7.69
N GLN A 6 -15.10 -19.92 8.86
CA GLN A 6 -14.81 -19.27 10.15
C GLN A 6 -13.32 -19.02 10.35
N ASP A 7 -12.47 -20.00 10.00
CA ASP A 7 -11.02 -19.87 10.08
C ASP A 7 -10.52 -18.78 9.10
N ALA A 8 -11.05 -18.74 7.87
CA ALA A 8 -10.75 -17.70 6.88
C ALA A 8 -11.14 -16.31 7.37
N ASP A 9 -12.37 -16.14 7.89
CA ASP A 9 -12.86 -14.85 8.40
C ASP A 9 -12.00 -14.36 9.58
N ALA A 10 -11.55 -15.25 10.48
CA ALA A 10 -10.65 -14.90 11.57
C ALA A 10 -9.27 -14.44 11.06
N ILE A 11 -8.70 -15.12 10.07
CA ILE A 11 -7.42 -14.75 9.45
C ILE A 11 -7.54 -13.40 8.73
N ILE A 12 -8.60 -13.18 7.95
CA ILE A 12 -8.87 -11.93 7.25
C ILE A 12 -8.97 -10.77 8.22
N GLN A 13 -9.79 -10.91 9.26
CA GLN A 13 -9.99 -9.87 10.25
C GLN A 13 -8.68 -9.50 10.96
N ALA A 14 -7.88 -10.48 11.35
CA ALA A 14 -6.60 -10.24 12.00
C ALA A 14 -5.59 -9.56 11.06
N ALA A 15 -5.51 -9.99 9.80
CA ALA A 15 -4.64 -9.41 8.80
C ALA A 15 -4.98 -7.93 8.55
N ILE A 16 -6.25 -7.61 8.30
CA ILE A 16 -6.72 -6.24 8.08
C ILE A 16 -6.49 -5.38 9.33
N THR A 17 -6.78 -5.89 10.53
CA THR A 17 -6.57 -5.16 11.79
C THR A 17 -5.09 -4.81 11.99
N ALA A 18 -4.18 -5.74 11.71
CA ALA A 18 -2.74 -5.51 11.83
C ALA A 18 -2.19 -4.46 10.85
N ALA A 19 -2.88 -4.25 9.74
CA ALA A 19 -2.53 -3.26 8.71
C ALA A 19 -3.21 -1.89 8.92
N GLN A 20 -4.03 -1.74 9.95
CA GLN A 20 -4.67 -0.45 10.23
C GLN A 20 -3.63 0.63 10.54
N PRO A 21 -3.81 1.88 10.04
CA PRO A 21 -2.90 2.99 10.31
C PRO A 21 -2.68 3.25 11.81
N ASP A 22 -3.73 3.11 12.64
CA ASP A 22 -3.64 3.28 14.09
C ASP A 22 -2.70 2.24 14.71
N GLU A 23 -2.81 0.99 14.31
CA GLU A 23 -2.00 -0.11 14.83
C GLU A 23 -0.54 -0.02 14.34
N ALA A 24 -0.34 0.44 13.11
CA ALA A 24 0.97 0.70 12.55
C ALA A 24 1.72 1.79 13.34
N VAL A 25 1.04 2.91 13.62
CA VAL A 25 1.59 4.00 14.44
C VAL A 25 1.83 3.55 15.88
N ARG A 26 0.89 2.79 16.49
CA ARG A 26 1.05 2.27 17.85
C ARG A 26 2.33 1.44 17.97
N ARG A 27 2.55 0.48 17.07
CA ARG A 27 3.76 -0.37 17.08
C ARG A 27 5.05 0.44 16.94
N ALA A 28 5.05 1.49 16.13
CA ALA A 28 6.24 2.32 15.91
C ALA A 28 6.56 3.23 17.10
N LEU A 29 5.54 3.64 17.87
CA LEU A 29 5.69 4.58 18.98
C LEU A 29 5.81 3.90 20.35
N GLU A 30 5.48 2.61 20.45
CA GLU A 30 5.49 1.86 21.70
C GLU A 30 6.90 1.82 22.30
N GLY A 31 7.01 2.33 23.54
CA GLY A 31 8.29 2.37 24.29
C GLY A 31 9.33 3.35 23.76
N ARG A 32 8.99 4.20 22.78
CA ARG A 32 9.92 5.19 22.22
C ARG A 32 10.04 6.42 23.14
N ASP A 33 11.27 6.77 23.45
CA ASP A 33 11.62 8.02 24.12
C ASP A 33 12.04 9.07 23.09
N PHE A 34 11.45 10.27 23.19
CA PHE A 34 11.75 11.43 22.35
C PHE A 34 12.64 12.47 23.05
N GLY A 35 13.16 12.15 24.22
CA GLY A 35 13.98 13.08 25.01
C GLY A 35 13.21 14.33 25.47
N SER A 36 13.92 15.44 25.71
CA SER A 36 13.35 16.69 26.21
C SER A 36 13.12 17.76 25.14
N GLY A 37 13.62 17.55 23.90
CA GLY A 37 13.46 18.47 22.79
C GLY A 37 12.00 18.54 22.29
N ARG A 38 11.71 19.44 21.37
CA ARG A 38 10.38 19.54 20.73
C ARG A 38 10.09 18.31 19.86
N VAL A 39 8.83 17.90 19.82
CA VAL A 39 8.33 16.91 18.86
C VAL A 39 7.37 17.59 17.89
N VAL A 40 7.77 17.69 16.64
CA VAL A 40 6.98 18.27 15.56
C VAL A 40 6.47 17.17 14.66
N LEU A 41 5.15 17.09 14.44
CA LEU A 41 4.57 16.07 13.58
C LEU A 41 4.29 16.62 12.18
N VAL A 42 4.74 15.89 11.16
CA VAL A 42 4.35 16.10 9.76
C VAL A 42 3.77 14.81 9.23
N ALA A 43 2.51 14.83 8.79
CA ALA A 43 1.85 13.66 8.21
C ALA A 43 1.42 13.95 6.77
N ALA A 44 1.71 13.04 5.84
CA ALA A 44 1.36 13.18 4.44
C ALA A 44 0.85 11.87 3.82
N GLY A 45 -0.24 11.94 3.03
CA GLY A 45 -0.83 10.79 2.35
C GLY A 45 -2.31 10.60 2.64
N LYS A 46 -2.91 9.59 2.00
CA LYS A 46 -4.37 9.31 2.14
C LYS A 46 -4.76 8.92 3.57
N ALA A 47 -3.88 8.23 4.31
CA ALA A 47 -4.09 7.85 5.70
C ALA A 47 -3.46 8.82 6.71
N ALA A 48 -2.93 9.98 6.26
CA ALA A 48 -2.21 10.93 7.11
C ALA A 48 -3.02 11.41 8.31
N TRP A 49 -4.32 11.70 8.11
CA TRP A 49 -5.19 12.12 9.20
C TRP A 49 -5.32 11.04 10.29
N GLN A 50 -5.55 9.78 9.87
CA GLN A 50 -5.74 8.66 10.80
C GLN A 50 -4.44 8.35 11.56
N MET A 51 -3.29 8.36 10.87
CA MET A 51 -1.97 8.17 11.49
C MET A 51 -1.67 9.27 12.51
N ALA A 52 -1.91 10.55 12.14
CA ALA A 52 -1.69 11.70 13.03
C ALA A 52 -2.61 11.67 14.25
N ASN A 53 -3.89 11.31 14.07
CA ASN A 53 -4.84 11.13 15.16
C ASN A 53 -4.42 10.00 16.12
N ALA A 54 -3.90 8.89 15.60
CA ALA A 54 -3.36 7.81 16.41
C ALA A 54 -2.13 8.27 17.20
N ALA A 55 -1.17 8.96 16.55
CA ALA A 55 0.01 9.52 17.22
C ALA A 55 -0.37 10.52 18.32
N SER A 56 -1.36 11.41 18.06
CA SER A 56 -1.87 12.35 19.04
C SER A 56 -2.48 11.67 20.27
N ARG A 57 -3.23 10.57 20.08
CA ARG A 57 -3.79 9.80 21.20
C ARG A 57 -2.73 9.07 22.03
N ILE A 58 -1.65 8.63 21.41
CA ILE A 58 -0.58 7.87 22.06
C ILE A 58 0.38 8.79 22.83
N LEU A 59 0.81 9.87 22.19
CA LEU A 59 1.83 10.78 22.71
C LEU A 59 1.26 12.01 23.44
N GLY A 60 -0.01 12.35 23.18
CA GLY A 60 -0.71 13.47 23.83
C GLY A 60 0.07 14.78 23.74
N SER A 61 0.31 15.41 24.88
CA SER A 61 1.04 16.68 25.01
C SER A 61 2.53 16.59 24.67
N ARG A 62 3.05 15.39 24.40
CA ARG A 62 4.46 15.22 23.97
C ARG A 62 4.68 15.76 22.55
N ILE A 63 3.62 15.80 21.72
CA ILE A 63 3.67 16.47 20.43
C ILE A 63 3.32 17.93 20.60
N ASP A 64 4.30 18.82 20.36
CA ASP A 64 4.14 20.26 20.54
C ASP A 64 3.19 20.84 19.48
N THR A 65 3.37 20.44 18.22
CA THR A 65 2.58 20.95 17.08
C THR A 65 2.69 19.99 15.90
N GLY A 66 1.80 20.14 14.92
CA GLY A 66 1.88 19.33 13.72
C GLY A 66 1.07 19.84 12.54
N ILE A 67 1.37 19.28 11.37
CA ILE A 67 0.61 19.47 10.14
C ILE A 67 0.26 18.15 9.51
N VAL A 68 -0.99 18.04 9.04
CA VAL A 68 -1.54 16.88 8.35
C VAL A 68 -1.94 17.30 6.95
N ILE A 69 -1.39 16.63 5.94
CA ILE A 69 -1.70 16.87 4.52
C ILE A 69 -2.34 15.61 3.96
N THR A 70 -3.62 15.66 3.70
CA THR A 70 -4.38 14.50 3.23
C THR A 70 -5.19 14.83 1.97
N LYS A 71 -5.75 13.81 1.34
CA LYS A 71 -6.62 13.98 0.18
C LYS A 71 -7.93 14.65 0.58
N TYR A 72 -8.57 15.38 -0.32
CA TYR A 72 -9.93 15.91 -0.14
C TYR A 72 -10.88 14.81 0.36
N ASP A 73 -11.74 15.16 1.32
CA ASP A 73 -12.74 14.30 1.96
C ASP A 73 -12.14 13.14 2.80
N HIS A 74 -10.83 13.19 3.11
CA HIS A 74 -10.18 12.21 3.98
C HIS A 74 -9.93 12.70 5.41
N SER A 75 -10.12 13.99 5.69
CA SER A 75 -10.11 14.50 7.05
C SER A 75 -11.38 14.11 7.80
N LYS A 76 -11.25 13.72 9.07
CA LYS A 76 -12.39 13.38 9.94
C LYS A 76 -12.57 14.42 11.05
N GLY A 77 -12.08 15.64 10.83
CA GLY A 77 -12.23 16.74 11.75
C GLY A 77 -10.90 17.22 12.37
N PRO A 78 -10.95 18.17 13.34
CA PRO A 78 -9.76 18.74 13.95
C PRO A 78 -9.04 17.74 14.87
N ILE A 79 -7.72 17.88 14.92
CA ILE A 79 -6.86 17.23 15.92
C ILE A 79 -6.19 18.36 16.71
N ALA A 80 -6.18 18.26 18.04
CA ALA A 80 -5.61 19.32 18.89
C ALA A 80 -4.14 19.59 18.55
N ASN A 81 -3.75 20.85 18.48
CA ASN A 81 -2.41 21.35 18.12
C ASN A 81 -1.96 21.06 16.68
N PHE A 82 -2.82 20.53 15.81
CA PHE A 82 -2.47 20.22 14.42
C PHE A 82 -3.22 21.11 13.44
N THR A 83 -2.50 21.57 12.42
CA THR A 83 -3.08 22.17 11.23
C THR A 83 -3.43 21.06 10.24
N ILE A 84 -4.68 21.01 9.80
CA ILE A 84 -5.14 20.01 8.83
C ILE A 84 -5.34 20.68 7.47
N ARG A 85 -4.77 20.11 6.43
CA ARG A 85 -4.88 20.54 5.03
C ARG A 85 -5.33 19.40 4.16
N GLU A 86 -6.30 19.68 3.29
CA GLU A 86 -6.72 18.77 2.24
C GLU A 86 -6.24 19.29 0.90
N ALA A 87 -5.81 18.35 0.00
CA ALA A 87 -5.16 18.69 -1.24
C ALA A 87 -5.45 17.65 -2.34
N GLY A 88 -5.03 17.97 -3.57
CA GLY A 88 -5.29 17.16 -4.76
C GLY A 88 -4.51 15.84 -4.81
N HIS A 89 -5.19 14.79 -5.26
CA HIS A 89 -4.62 13.48 -5.54
C HIS A 89 -5.47 12.78 -6.63
N PRO A 90 -4.90 12.17 -7.65
CA PRO A 90 -3.48 11.83 -7.88
C PRO A 90 -2.61 12.98 -8.45
N ILE A 91 -3.21 14.09 -8.85
CA ILE A 91 -2.50 15.26 -9.38
C ILE A 91 -2.34 16.25 -8.23
N PRO A 92 -1.11 16.73 -7.94
CA PRO A 92 -0.88 17.77 -6.94
C PRO A 92 -1.49 19.10 -7.41
N ASP A 93 -1.98 19.89 -6.46
CA ASP A 93 -2.56 21.20 -6.71
C ASP A 93 -1.91 22.27 -5.83
N GLU A 94 -2.38 23.52 -5.92
CA GLU A 94 -1.88 24.65 -5.14
C GLU A 94 -2.01 24.43 -3.61
N ASN A 95 -3.03 23.66 -3.18
CA ASN A 95 -3.17 23.30 -1.78
C ASN A 95 -2.08 22.32 -1.35
N SER A 96 -1.66 21.37 -2.22
CA SER A 96 -0.51 20.50 -1.95
C SER A 96 0.77 21.33 -1.74
N PHE A 97 1.02 22.32 -2.62
CA PHE A 97 2.22 23.15 -2.58
C PHE A 97 2.25 24.05 -1.35
N THR A 98 1.13 24.69 -1.05
CA THR A 98 0.97 25.59 0.11
C THR A 98 1.10 24.80 1.42
N ALA A 99 0.44 23.65 1.55
CA ALA A 99 0.52 22.81 2.72
C ALA A 99 1.94 22.26 2.94
N THR A 100 2.63 21.88 1.87
CA THR A 100 4.02 21.42 1.95
C THR A 100 4.95 22.56 2.39
N GLN A 101 4.74 23.79 1.89
CA GLN A 101 5.50 24.94 2.37
C GLN A 101 5.27 25.18 3.86
N GLN A 102 4.03 25.10 4.36
CA GLN A 102 3.73 25.21 5.80
C GLN A 102 4.44 24.11 6.61
N ALA A 103 4.57 22.90 6.07
CA ALA A 103 5.33 21.83 6.72
C ALA A 103 6.84 22.17 6.78
N LEU A 104 7.39 22.74 5.72
CA LEU A 104 8.79 23.20 5.69
C LEU A 104 9.04 24.34 6.69
N ASP A 105 8.13 25.30 6.75
CA ASP A 105 8.21 26.41 7.72
C ASP A 105 8.16 25.89 9.17
N LEU A 106 7.34 24.85 9.42
CA LEU A 106 7.19 24.23 10.73
C LEU A 106 8.45 23.53 11.22
N VAL A 107 9.22 22.92 10.32
CA VAL A 107 10.48 22.20 10.64
C VAL A 107 11.70 23.09 10.54
N SER A 108 11.54 24.35 10.15
CA SER A 108 12.65 25.30 10.04
C SER A 108 13.15 25.71 11.41
N GLY A 109 14.48 25.76 11.58
CA GLY A 109 15.12 26.23 12.82
C GLY A 109 15.04 25.25 13.99
N LEU A 110 14.72 23.99 13.75
CA LEU A 110 14.82 22.93 14.76
C LEU A 110 16.29 22.67 15.13
N THR A 111 16.49 22.12 16.33
CA THR A 111 17.81 21.81 16.90
C THR A 111 18.06 20.31 16.92
N ALA A 112 19.29 19.90 17.25
CA ALA A 112 19.66 18.49 17.38
C ALA A 112 18.94 17.74 18.53
N GLN A 113 18.31 18.46 19.46
CA GLN A 113 17.46 17.88 20.52
C GLN A 113 16.03 17.63 20.05
N ASP A 114 15.62 18.26 18.94
CA ASP A 114 14.25 18.19 18.45
C ASP A 114 14.03 16.97 17.55
N THR A 115 12.79 16.51 17.51
CA THR A 115 12.42 15.35 16.66
C THR A 115 11.28 15.75 15.73
N VAL A 116 11.45 15.41 14.46
CA VAL A 116 10.36 15.44 13.46
C VAL A 116 9.76 14.04 13.37
N LEU A 117 8.52 13.89 13.81
CA LEU A 117 7.76 12.66 13.60
C LEU A 117 7.08 12.74 12.23
N PHE A 118 7.65 12.05 11.24
CA PHE A 118 7.18 12.06 9.87
C PHE A 118 6.34 10.82 9.55
N LEU A 119 5.03 11.00 9.37
CA LEU A 119 4.07 9.94 9.10
C LEU A 119 3.70 9.95 7.61
N LEU A 120 4.02 8.87 6.91
CA LEU A 120 3.88 8.80 5.45
C LEU A 120 3.01 7.61 5.04
N SER A 121 2.07 7.86 4.12
CA SER A 121 1.22 6.82 3.54
C SER A 121 1.04 7.00 2.04
N GLY A 122 0.38 6.04 1.38
CA GLY A 122 0.11 6.09 -0.06
C GLY A 122 -0.53 7.42 -0.50
N GLY A 123 -0.17 7.86 -1.71
CA GLY A 123 -0.58 9.15 -2.26
C GLY A 123 0.31 10.34 -1.88
N GLY A 124 1.30 10.14 -1.04
CA GLY A 124 2.25 11.20 -0.61
C GLY A 124 3.00 11.86 -1.75
N SER A 125 3.20 11.20 -2.90
CA SER A 125 3.86 11.80 -4.06
C SER A 125 3.15 13.04 -4.62
N ALA A 126 1.82 13.09 -4.53
CA ALA A 126 1.03 14.26 -4.94
C ALA A 126 0.77 15.21 -3.77
N LEU A 127 0.43 14.65 -2.61
CA LEU A 127 0.01 15.43 -1.44
C LEU A 127 1.17 16.18 -0.77
N PHE A 128 2.41 15.65 -0.85
CA PHE A 128 3.61 16.27 -0.29
C PHE A 128 4.58 16.66 -1.42
N GLU A 129 4.31 17.82 -2.02
CA GLU A 129 5.05 18.32 -3.18
C GLU A 129 5.42 19.81 -3.02
N LYS A 130 6.67 20.14 -3.31
CA LYS A 130 7.20 21.50 -3.44
C LYS A 130 7.92 21.63 -4.75
N PRO A 131 7.25 22.07 -5.83
CA PRO A 131 7.88 22.19 -7.14
C PRO A 131 9.05 23.20 -7.12
N LEU A 132 10.17 22.84 -7.77
CA LEU A 132 11.31 23.72 -8.05
C LEU A 132 11.22 24.37 -9.44
N ILE A 133 10.18 24.00 -10.19
CA ILE A 133 9.84 24.53 -11.53
C ILE A 133 8.39 24.99 -11.50
N PRO A 134 7.91 25.78 -12.46
CA PRO A 134 6.51 26.15 -12.56
C PRO A 134 5.59 24.92 -12.54
N ALA A 135 4.46 24.99 -11.83
CA ALA A 135 3.52 23.87 -11.68
C ALA A 135 3.06 23.32 -13.05
N ALA A 136 2.78 24.20 -14.00
CA ALA A 136 2.41 23.82 -15.36
C ALA A 136 3.48 22.99 -16.09
N ASP A 137 4.76 23.27 -15.85
CA ASP A 137 5.86 22.51 -16.44
C ASP A 137 6.00 21.15 -15.77
N LEU A 138 5.77 21.04 -14.45
CA LEU A 138 5.76 19.77 -13.73
C LEU A 138 4.61 18.87 -14.21
N GLU A 139 3.41 19.44 -14.39
CA GLU A 139 2.25 18.74 -14.92
C GLU A 139 2.50 18.22 -16.34
N LYS A 140 3.01 19.09 -17.23
CA LYS A 140 3.38 18.74 -18.61
C LYS A 140 4.42 17.65 -18.66
N LEU A 141 5.46 17.73 -17.82
CA LEU A 141 6.50 16.69 -17.72
C LEU A 141 5.90 15.34 -17.31
N THR A 142 5.07 15.35 -16.26
CA THR A 142 4.40 14.13 -15.76
C THR A 142 3.51 13.52 -16.85
N HIS A 143 2.72 14.34 -17.54
CA HIS A 143 1.91 13.89 -18.66
C HIS A 143 2.74 13.26 -19.79
N ASN A 144 3.82 13.93 -20.21
CA ASN A 144 4.71 13.43 -21.26
C ASN A 144 5.32 12.07 -20.88
N LEU A 145 5.76 11.90 -19.63
CA LEU A 145 6.32 10.65 -19.12
C LEU A 145 5.30 9.50 -19.18
N LEU A 146 4.05 9.76 -18.82
CA LEU A 146 2.98 8.78 -18.91
C LEU A 146 2.66 8.41 -20.37
N VAL A 147 2.58 9.40 -21.26
CA VAL A 147 2.26 9.20 -22.68
C VAL A 147 3.38 8.42 -23.40
N CYS A 148 4.64 8.66 -23.07
CA CYS A 148 5.75 7.94 -23.70
C CYS A 148 6.01 6.55 -23.10
N GLY A 149 5.22 6.13 -22.10
CA GLY A 149 5.31 4.81 -21.50
C GLY A 149 6.51 4.63 -20.55
N ALA A 150 6.99 5.73 -19.94
CA ALA A 150 8.03 5.65 -18.92
C ALA A 150 7.53 4.83 -17.72
N ASP A 151 8.39 3.99 -17.18
CA ASP A 151 8.06 3.22 -15.97
C ASP A 151 8.09 4.09 -14.71
N ILE A 152 7.59 3.55 -13.60
CA ILE A 152 7.48 4.29 -12.35
C ILE A 152 8.84 4.70 -11.77
N VAL A 153 9.90 3.95 -12.03
CA VAL A 153 11.26 4.27 -11.59
C VAL A 153 11.78 5.47 -12.36
N GLU A 154 11.60 5.48 -13.68
CA GLU A 154 11.97 6.60 -14.56
C GLU A 154 11.21 7.89 -14.22
N ILE A 155 9.89 7.74 -13.99
CA ILE A 155 9.05 8.88 -13.57
C ILE A 155 9.54 9.46 -12.24
N ASN A 156 9.78 8.63 -11.23
CA ASN A 156 10.26 9.09 -9.93
C ASN A 156 11.67 9.66 -9.99
N THR A 157 12.56 9.11 -10.84
CA THR A 157 13.92 9.64 -11.05
C THR A 157 13.88 11.10 -11.48
N LEU A 158 13.00 11.45 -12.41
CA LEU A 158 12.84 12.85 -12.84
C LEU A 158 12.08 13.70 -11.81
N ARG A 159 11.00 13.20 -11.23
CA ARG A 159 10.23 13.94 -10.23
C ARG A 159 11.07 14.35 -9.02
N LYS A 160 11.99 13.50 -8.55
CA LYS A 160 12.92 13.81 -7.46
C LYS A 160 13.82 15.00 -7.81
N ARG A 161 14.21 15.21 -9.07
CA ARG A 161 15.05 16.34 -9.51
C ARG A 161 14.34 17.67 -9.42
N PHE A 162 13.02 17.68 -9.68
CA PHE A 162 12.23 18.91 -9.76
C PHE A 162 11.40 19.20 -8.52
N SER A 163 11.65 18.50 -7.41
CA SER A 163 10.96 18.68 -6.15
C SER A 163 11.89 19.13 -5.04
N GLY A 164 11.45 20.07 -4.23
CA GLY A 164 12.17 20.56 -3.05
C GLY A 164 12.09 19.65 -1.82
N VAL A 165 11.26 18.60 -1.87
CA VAL A 165 11.03 17.70 -0.70
C VAL A 165 11.34 16.24 -0.98
N LYS A 166 11.33 15.80 -2.25
CA LYS A 166 11.56 14.40 -2.63
C LYS A 166 13.04 14.02 -2.64
N GLY A 167 13.34 12.72 -2.74
CA GLY A 167 14.71 12.20 -2.83
C GLY A 167 15.59 12.60 -1.64
N GLY A 168 15.06 12.50 -0.41
CA GLY A 168 15.78 12.81 0.83
C GLY A 168 15.84 14.29 1.22
N ARG A 169 15.39 15.19 0.35
CA ARG A 169 15.51 16.64 0.61
C ARG A 169 14.73 17.11 1.82
N PHE A 170 13.52 16.54 2.08
CA PHE A 170 12.77 16.90 3.28
C PHE A 170 13.56 16.60 4.56
N ALA A 171 14.10 15.39 4.68
CA ALA A 171 14.90 15.05 5.87
C ALA A 171 16.18 15.88 5.97
N GLN A 172 16.82 16.21 4.86
CA GLN A 172 17.96 17.12 4.83
C GLN A 172 17.59 18.52 5.35
N LEU A 173 16.41 19.04 5.00
CA LEU A 173 15.89 20.32 5.48
C LEU A 173 15.52 20.30 6.98
N CYS A 174 15.21 19.13 7.54
CA CYS A 174 14.97 18.98 8.98
C CYS A 174 16.26 19.01 9.80
N ALA A 175 17.45 18.80 9.19
CA ALA A 175 18.70 18.78 9.92
C ALA A 175 18.96 20.13 10.65
N PRO A 176 19.50 20.09 11.89
CA PRO A 176 20.09 18.96 12.61
C PRO A 176 19.10 18.11 13.44
N ALA A 177 17.79 18.36 13.37
CA ALA A 177 16.80 17.59 14.10
C ALA A 177 16.75 16.12 13.62
N HIS A 178 16.41 15.21 14.52
CA HIS A 178 16.21 13.81 14.20
C HIS A 178 14.83 13.60 13.54
N VAL A 179 14.80 12.80 12.47
CA VAL A 179 13.56 12.44 11.77
C VAL A 179 13.21 10.99 12.07
N VAL A 180 12.07 10.75 12.71
CA VAL A 180 11.47 9.44 12.89
C VAL A 180 10.41 9.27 11.81
N SER A 181 10.72 8.54 10.76
CA SER A 181 9.83 8.30 9.62
C SER A 181 9.06 6.98 9.81
N ILE A 182 7.73 7.06 9.92
CA ILE A 182 6.81 5.93 10.01
C ILE A 182 6.04 5.81 8.70
N VAL A 183 6.21 4.69 8.00
CA VAL A 183 5.71 4.51 6.65
C VAL A 183 4.68 3.40 6.58
N LEU A 184 3.51 3.72 5.99
CA LEU A 184 2.55 2.75 5.47
C LEU A 184 2.80 2.59 3.98
N SER A 185 3.28 1.41 3.58
CA SER A 185 3.66 1.12 2.20
C SER A 185 2.53 0.45 1.44
N ASP A 186 2.18 1.00 0.29
CA ASP A 186 1.29 0.42 -0.71
C ASP A 186 2.05 -0.09 -1.96
N ILE A 187 3.39 -0.11 -1.90
CA ILE A 187 4.26 -0.54 -3.00
C ILE A 187 4.90 -1.89 -2.65
N LEU A 188 4.81 -2.85 -3.57
CA LEU A 188 5.40 -4.17 -3.39
C LEU A 188 6.92 -4.11 -3.21
N GLY A 189 7.44 -4.85 -2.22
CA GLY A 189 8.86 -4.87 -1.88
C GLY A 189 9.32 -3.69 -1.03
N ASP A 190 8.41 -2.77 -0.69
CA ASP A 190 8.64 -1.63 0.22
C ASP A 190 9.87 -0.75 -0.16
N PRO A 191 10.05 -0.35 -1.43
CA PRO A 191 11.19 0.48 -1.83
C PRO A 191 11.02 1.90 -1.28
N LEU A 192 11.70 2.21 -0.18
CA LEU A 192 11.56 3.47 0.57
C LEU A 192 11.84 4.72 -0.28
N ASP A 193 12.73 4.63 -1.25
CA ASP A 193 13.04 5.71 -2.18
C ASP A 193 11.94 5.95 -3.24
N MET A 194 10.98 5.02 -3.36
CA MET A 194 9.83 5.10 -4.26
C MET A 194 8.55 5.54 -3.54
N ILE A 195 8.39 5.19 -2.26
CA ILE A 195 7.21 5.57 -1.45
C ILE A 195 7.19 7.09 -1.31
N ALA A 196 6.14 7.74 -1.83
CA ALA A 196 6.02 9.19 -1.95
C ALA A 196 7.24 9.86 -2.61
N SER A 197 8.01 9.12 -3.42
CA SER A 197 9.28 9.52 -4.03
C SER A 197 10.38 9.85 -2.99
N GLY A 198 10.36 9.17 -1.83
CA GLY A 198 11.42 9.16 -0.83
C GLY A 198 11.74 10.49 -0.14
N PRO A 199 10.80 11.22 0.51
CA PRO A 199 11.12 12.50 1.15
C PRO A 199 12.16 12.40 2.28
N ALA A 200 12.14 11.30 3.01
CA ALA A 200 13.02 11.04 4.13
C ALA A 200 13.89 9.79 3.92
N TYR A 201 14.30 9.53 2.68
CA TYR A 201 15.15 8.41 2.33
C TYR A 201 16.21 8.83 1.28
N PRO A 202 17.47 8.33 1.40
CA PRO A 202 18.51 8.62 0.41
C PRO A 202 18.09 8.21 -1.01
N ASP A 203 18.36 9.04 -1.98
CA ASP A 203 18.01 8.75 -3.37
C ASP A 203 19.11 7.94 -4.07
N SER A 204 18.75 6.75 -4.54
CA SER A 204 19.66 5.88 -5.30
C SER A 204 19.88 6.36 -6.76
N SER A 205 18.95 7.16 -7.32
CA SER A 205 19.05 7.65 -8.71
C SER A 205 20.09 8.76 -8.87
N THR A 206 20.71 8.86 -10.05
CA THR A 206 21.79 9.84 -10.34
C THR A 206 21.35 10.88 -11.38
N CYS A 207 22.08 12.01 -11.44
CA CYS A 207 21.91 13.00 -12.51
C CYS A 207 22.13 12.39 -13.90
N ALA A 208 23.07 11.45 -14.02
CA ALA A 208 23.34 10.75 -15.29
C ALA A 208 22.10 9.96 -15.76
N GLN A 209 21.51 9.15 -14.87
CA GLN A 209 20.27 8.42 -15.18
C GLN A 209 19.11 9.35 -15.55
N ALA A 210 18.95 10.46 -14.83
CA ALA A 210 17.90 11.43 -15.14
C ALA A 210 18.07 12.02 -16.56
N LYS A 211 19.31 12.34 -16.95
CA LYS A 211 19.63 12.83 -18.31
C LYS A 211 19.40 11.76 -19.39
N GLU A 212 19.77 10.52 -19.12
CA GLU A 212 19.49 9.39 -20.01
C GLU A 212 18.00 9.22 -20.29
N ILE A 213 17.14 9.36 -19.25
CA ILE A 213 15.69 9.31 -19.40
C ILE A 213 15.18 10.47 -20.28
N VAL A 214 15.67 11.70 -20.04
CA VAL A 214 15.32 12.86 -20.86
C VAL A 214 15.68 12.63 -22.33
N GLN A 215 16.86 12.07 -22.60
CA GLN A 215 17.32 11.76 -23.98
C GLN A 215 16.50 10.61 -24.59
N LYS A 216 16.27 9.53 -23.83
CA LYS A 216 15.51 8.35 -24.28
C LYS A 216 14.12 8.71 -24.81
N TYR A 217 13.43 9.60 -24.10
CA TYR A 217 12.06 9.99 -24.45
C TYR A 217 11.94 11.34 -25.14
N HIS A 218 13.08 11.97 -25.49
CA HIS A 218 13.12 13.29 -26.12
C HIS A 218 12.27 14.33 -25.39
N LEU A 219 12.34 14.35 -24.06
CA LEU A 219 11.52 15.23 -23.23
C LEU A 219 11.93 16.69 -23.40
N PRO A 220 11.00 17.62 -23.63
CA PRO A 220 11.31 19.05 -23.70
C PRO A 220 11.72 19.56 -22.32
N MET A 221 12.88 20.22 -22.24
CA MET A 221 13.41 20.78 -20.99
C MET A 221 13.61 22.29 -21.14
N THR A 222 13.22 23.03 -20.09
CA THR A 222 13.59 24.46 -19.96
C THR A 222 15.00 24.59 -19.40
N ASP A 223 15.63 25.79 -19.54
CA ASP A 223 16.94 26.05 -18.97
C ASP A 223 17.01 25.83 -17.46
N GLN A 224 15.92 26.17 -16.76
CA GLN A 224 15.80 25.91 -15.33
C GLN A 224 15.79 24.38 -15.03
N MET A 225 15.06 23.61 -15.81
CA MET A 225 15.05 22.14 -15.67
C MET A 225 16.43 21.53 -15.94
N LEU A 226 17.12 22.00 -16.99
CA LEU A 226 18.50 21.56 -17.31
C LEU A 226 19.44 21.84 -16.13
N THR A 227 19.35 23.02 -15.51
CA THR A 227 20.17 23.39 -14.36
C THR A 227 19.91 22.47 -13.17
N LEU A 228 18.63 22.12 -12.89
CA LEU A 228 18.26 21.21 -11.80
C LEU A 228 18.70 19.76 -12.05
N LEU A 229 18.78 19.32 -13.30
CA LEU A 229 19.30 17.99 -13.65
C LEU A 229 20.81 17.82 -13.35
N GLU A 230 21.55 18.91 -13.13
CA GLU A 230 22.95 18.85 -12.68
C GLU A 230 23.11 18.71 -11.18
N GLN A 231 22.03 18.88 -10.41
CA GLN A 231 22.06 18.88 -8.95
C GLN A 231 21.71 17.48 -8.40
N GLU A 232 22.67 16.83 -7.75
CA GLU A 232 22.41 15.55 -7.09
C GLU A 232 21.48 15.72 -5.89
N THR A 233 20.64 14.71 -5.68
CA THR A 233 19.83 14.53 -4.48
C THR A 233 20.68 13.92 -3.36
N PRO A 234 20.30 14.06 -2.08
CA PRO A 234 20.99 13.44 -0.95
C PRO A 234 21.22 11.94 -1.14
N LYS A 235 22.47 11.49 -1.02
CA LYS A 235 22.89 10.08 -1.14
C LYS A 235 23.04 9.39 0.21
N ALA A 236 23.12 10.16 1.29
CA ALA A 236 23.14 9.71 2.67
C ALA A 236 22.36 10.69 3.53
N LEU A 237 21.77 10.19 4.59
CA LEU A 237 21.03 10.96 5.60
C LEU A 237 21.39 10.38 6.97
N ASP A 238 22.04 11.19 7.81
CA ASP A 238 22.52 10.75 9.13
C ASP A 238 21.50 11.04 10.25
N ASN A 239 20.46 11.79 9.93
CA ASN A 239 19.45 12.25 10.89
C ASN A 239 18.10 11.50 10.78
N VAL A 240 18.03 10.38 10.06
CA VAL A 240 16.75 9.68 9.81
C VAL A 240 16.75 8.25 10.31
N GLU A 241 15.72 7.90 11.04
CA GLU A 241 15.33 6.51 11.30
C GLU A 241 14.00 6.23 10.60
N THR A 242 13.94 5.19 9.77
CA THR A 242 12.70 4.82 9.05
C THR A 242 12.18 3.46 9.50
N GLN A 243 10.87 3.38 9.75
CA GLN A 243 10.17 2.15 10.08
C GLN A 243 8.98 1.95 9.13
N ILE A 244 8.95 0.81 8.44
CA ILE A 244 7.77 0.38 7.67
C ILE A 244 6.90 -0.43 8.61
N THR A 245 5.75 0.11 9.00
CA THR A 245 4.88 -0.47 10.03
C THR A 245 3.55 -0.99 9.50
N GLY A 246 3.20 -0.65 8.26
CA GLY A 246 2.07 -1.21 7.53
C GLY A 246 2.48 -1.51 6.11
N SER A 247 2.41 -2.79 5.71
CA SER A 247 2.68 -3.25 4.35
C SER A 247 2.06 -4.64 4.14
N VAL A 248 2.10 -5.13 2.93
CA VAL A 248 1.69 -6.50 2.60
C VAL A 248 2.40 -7.55 3.46
N ARG A 249 3.64 -7.27 3.85
CA ARG A 249 4.42 -8.12 4.75
C ARG A 249 3.76 -8.27 6.13
N GLN A 250 3.19 -7.19 6.65
CA GLN A 250 2.44 -7.20 7.91
C GLN A 250 1.11 -7.97 7.77
N LEU A 251 0.41 -7.84 6.63
CA LEU A 251 -0.77 -8.66 6.33
C LEU A 251 -0.43 -10.15 6.41
N CYS A 252 0.61 -10.57 5.70
CA CYS A 252 1.05 -11.97 5.67
C CYS A 252 1.48 -12.47 7.05
N ALA A 253 2.22 -11.66 7.82
CA ALA A 253 2.68 -12.02 9.16
C ALA A 253 1.50 -12.22 10.12
N ALA A 254 0.50 -11.34 10.10
CA ALA A 254 -0.70 -11.43 10.94
C ALA A 254 -1.58 -12.62 10.53
N ALA A 255 -1.74 -12.86 9.23
CA ALA A 255 -2.43 -14.04 8.70
C ALA A 255 -1.74 -15.33 9.18
N ALA A 256 -0.41 -15.39 9.12
CA ALA A 256 0.38 -16.54 9.58
C ALA A 256 0.26 -16.76 11.10
N ALA A 257 0.34 -15.70 11.89
CA ALA A 257 0.17 -15.78 13.34
C ALA A 257 -1.20 -16.33 13.71
N THR A 258 -2.26 -15.83 13.09
CA THR A 258 -3.64 -16.28 13.32
C THR A 258 -3.84 -17.72 12.84
N ALA A 259 -3.33 -18.08 11.65
CA ALA A 259 -3.40 -19.46 11.17
C ALA A 259 -2.75 -20.45 12.17
N ARG A 260 -1.62 -20.05 12.79
CA ARG A 260 -0.96 -20.87 13.83
C ARG A 260 -1.85 -21.08 15.05
N THR A 261 -2.54 -20.07 15.55
CA THR A 261 -3.45 -20.19 16.69
C THR A 261 -4.67 -21.08 16.37
N LEU A 262 -5.07 -21.14 15.10
CA LEU A 262 -6.13 -22.03 14.60
C LEU A 262 -5.63 -23.47 14.36
N GLY A 263 -4.35 -23.75 14.63
CA GLY A 263 -3.71 -25.06 14.54
C GLY A 263 -3.24 -25.42 13.11
N TYR A 264 -3.05 -24.47 12.23
CA TYR A 264 -2.37 -24.68 10.96
C TYR A 264 -0.86 -24.42 11.11
N GLU A 265 -0.05 -25.10 10.30
CA GLU A 265 1.33 -24.73 10.07
C GLU A 265 1.35 -23.64 8.98
N PRO A 266 1.66 -22.38 9.32
CA PRO A 266 1.68 -21.33 8.32
C PRO A 266 2.97 -21.33 7.52
N LEU A 267 2.87 -21.18 6.20
CA LEU A 267 3.98 -20.99 5.28
C LEU A 267 3.71 -19.75 4.41
N ILE A 268 4.48 -18.70 4.61
CA ILE A 268 4.46 -17.53 3.73
C ILE A 268 5.27 -17.87 2.48
N LEU A 269 4.60 -17.90 1.33
CA LEU A 269 5.20 -18.22 0.03
C LEU A 269 5.92 -17.01 -0.56
N THR A 270 5.29 -15.84 -0.47
CA THR A 270 5.80 -14.57 -0.98
C THR A 270 5.02 -13.40 -0.38
N ASP A 271 5.62 -12.22 -0.39
CA ASP A 271 4.98 -10.93 -0.12
C ASP A 271 5.00 -9.99 -1.36
N CYS A 272 5.30 -10.56 -2.54
CA CYS A 272 5.43 -9.83 -3.81
C CYS A 272 4.71 -10.56 -4.96
N LEU A 273 3.55 -11.18 -4.70
CA LEU A 273 2.76 -11.85 -5.74
C LEU A 273 2.23 -10.81 -6.74
N SER A 274 2.63 -10.90 -8.02
CA SER A 274 2.30 -9.90 -9.05
C SER A 274 1.88 -10.47 -10.41
N CYS A 275 1.60 -11.79 -10.48
CA CYS A 275 1.14 -12.43 -11.71
C CYS A 275 -0.37 -12.22 -11.96
N GLU A 276 -0.89 -12.76 -13.05
CA GLU A 276 -2.33 -12.77 -13.34
C GLU A 276 -3.10 -13.52 -12.26
N ALA A 277 -4.23 -12.94 -11.81
CA ALA A 277 -5.02 -13.43 -10.69
C ALA A 277 -5.48 -14.89 -10.86
N ARG A 278 -5.97 -15.24 -12.07
CA ARG A 278 -6.41 -16.62 -12.36
C ARG A 278 -5.29 -17.64 -12.31
N GLU A 279 -4.09 -17.25 -12.76
CA GLU A 279 -2.92 -18.14 -12.71
C GLU A 279 -2.45 -18.36 -11.26
N ALA A 280 -2.47 -17.30 -10.44
CA ALA A 280 -2.20 -17.42 -9.02
C ALA A 280 -3.19 -18.36 -8.32
N GLY A 281 -4.49 -18.26 -8.66
CA GLY A 281 -5.53 -19.15 -8.13
C GLY A 281 -5.30 -20.61 -8.47
N VAL A 282 -5.00 -20.90 -9.74
CA VAL A 282 -4.67 -22.27 -10.21
C VAL A 282 -3.40 -22.79 -9.51
N PHE A 283 -2.37 -21.95 -9.39
CA PHE A 283 -1.14 -22.33 -8.70
C PHE A 283 -1.40 -22.69 -7.22
N LEU A 284 -2.13 -21.87 -6.49
CA LEU A 284 -2.49 -22.14 -5.10
C LEU A 284 -3.31 -23.43 -4.96
N ALA A 285 -4.27 -23.68 -5.87
CA ALA A 285 -5.03 -24.93 -5.88
C ALA A 285 -4.15 -26.16 -6.09
N ASN A 286 -3.16 -26.09 -6.96
CA ASN A 286 -2.19 -27.17 -7.17
C ASN A 286 -1.32 -27.41 -5.92
N MET A 287 -0.92 -26.35 -5.22
CA MET A 287 -0.22 -26.46 -3.95
C MET A 287 -1.09 -27.12 -2.88
N VAL A 288 -2.38 -26.78 -2.80
CA VAL A 288 -3.37 -27.43 -1.92
C VAL A 288 -3.42 -28.94 -2.20
N ARG A 289 -3.54 -29.35 -3.45
CA ARG A 289 -3.58 -30.78 -3.84
C ARG A 289 -2.34 -31.54 -3.36
N TYR A 290 -1.17 -30.97 -3.58
CA TYR A 290 0.09 -31.58 -3.12
C TYR A 290 0.15 -31.70 -1.60
N GLN A 291 -0.17 -30.63 -0.85
CA GLN A 291 -0.13 -30.63 0.62
C GLN A 291 -1.19 -31.58 1.21
N ARG A 292 -2.34 -31.69 0.58
CA ARG A 292 -3.40 -32.62 0.98
C ARG A 292 -2.92 -34.07 0.93
N THR A 293 -2.21 -34.47 -0.12
CA THR A 293 -1.65 -35.84 -0.24
C THR A 293 -0.56 -36.11 0.79
N ALA A 294 0.14 -35.07 1.24
CA ALA A 294 1.15 -35.19 2.30
C ALA A 294 0.57 -35.25 3.73
N GLY A 295 -0.78 -35.19 3.89
CA GLY A 295 -1.45 -35.28 5.19
C GLY A 295 -1.16 -34.09 6.11
N ARG A 296 -0.81 -32.93 5.57
CA ARG A 296 -0.44 -31.75 6.38
C ARG A 296 -1.63 -30.85 6.65
N ARG A 297 -1.65 -30.27 7.86
CA ARG A 297 -2.54 -29.18 8.21
C ARG A 297 -1.79 -27.87 8.07
N ILE A 298 -1.95 -27.21 6.92
CA ILE A 298 -1.11 -26.08 6.52
C ILE A 298 -1.97 -24.90 6.02
N ALA A 299 -1.45 -23.69 6.25
CA ALA A 299 -1.94 -22.45 5.64
C ALA A 299 -0.82 -21.90 4.72
N LEU A 300 -1.04 -21.93 3.43
CA LEU A 300 -0.15 -21.33 2.44
C LEU A 300 -0.59 -19.87 2.25
N ILE A 301 0.31 -18.93 2.43
CA ILE A 301 0.00 -17.49 2.47
C ILE A 301 0.84 -16.79 1.40
N ALA A 302 0.20 -16.00 0.56
CA ALA A 302 0.85 -15.16 -0.43
C ALA A 302 0.28 -13.75 -0.35
N GLY A 303 1.13 -12.75 -0.24
CA GLY A 303 0.76 -11.34 -0.31
C GLY A 303 1.24 -10.70 -1.59
N GLY A 304 0.55 -9.67 -2.04
CA GLY A 304 0.95 -8.96 -3.25
C GLY A 304 -0.19 -8.19 -3.90
N GLU A 305 -0.04 -7.93 -5.18
CA GLU A 305 -1.05 -7.28 -6.02
C GLU A 305 -1.09 -7.96 -7.38
N THR A 306 -2.03 -8.90 -7.55
CA THR A 306 -2.24 -9.58 -8.83
C THR A 306 -2.95 -8.67 -9.82
N VAL A 307 -2.90 -9.03 -11.10
CA VAL A 307 -3.55 -8.27 -12.18
C VAL A 307 -4.66 -9.08 -12.83
N VAL A 308 -5.63 -8.38 -13.44
CA VAL A 308 -6.69 -8.97 -14.26
C VAL A 308 -6.59 -8.42 -15.67
N HIS A 309 -6.56 -9.32 -16.65
CA HIS A 309 -6.74 -8.94 -18.05
C HIS A 309 -8.22 -8.91 -18.38
N LEU A 310 -8.73 -7.72 -18.65
CA LEU A 310 -10.14 -7.55 -19.00
C LEU A 310 -10.39 -8.02 -20.43
N THR A 311 -11.12 -9.13 -20.58
CA THR A 311 -11.50 -9.74 -21.86
C THR A 311 -13.01 -9.76 -22.07
N GLY A 312 -13.78 -9.61 -21.00
CA GLY A 312 -15.23 -9.66 -20.96
C GLY A 312 -15.89 -8.37 -20.45
N HIS A 313 -17.17 -8.47 -20.15
CA HIS A 313 -18.00 -7.36 -19.67
C HIS A 313 -18.58 -7.60 -18.27
N GLY A 314 -18.17 -8.70 -17.62
CA GLY A 314 -18.64 -9.09 -16.31
C GLY A 314 -18.17 -8.15 -15.19
N LYS A 315 -18.52 -8.50 -13.97
CA LYS A 315 -18.18 -7.75 -12.75
C LYS A 315 -17.31 -8.59 -11.84
N GLY A 316 -16.21 -8.02 -11.35
CA GLY A 316 -15.30 -8.71 -10.44
C GLY A 316 -14.07 -7.89 -10.16
N GLY A 317 -13.14 -8.49 -9.43
CA GLY A 317 -11.83 -7.95 -9.15
C GLY A 317 -10.80 -9.06 -9.04
N ARG A 318 -9.53 -8.71 -8.86
CA ARG A 318 -8.40 -9.65 -8.84
C ARG A 318 -8.49 -10.70 -7.74
N ASN A 319 -8.95 -10.32 -6.57
CA ASN A 319 -9.09 -11.24 -5.43
C ASN A 319 -10.25 -12.22 -5.64
N GLN A 320 -11.34 -11.77 -6.21
CA GLN A 320 -12.48 -12.60 -6.59
C GLN A 320 -12.11 -13.57 -7.73
N GLU A 321 -11.40 -13.10 -8.75
CA GLU A 321 -10.94 -13.91 -9.87
C GLU A 321 -9.96 -14.98 -9.43
N LEU A 322 -8.98 -14.64 -8.58
CA LEU A 322 -8.03 -15.59 -7.99
C LEU A 322 -8.77 -16.71 -7.23
N ALA A 323 -9.69 -16.33 -6.34
CA ALA A 323 -10.43 -17.31 -5.55
C ALA A 323 -11.28 -18.23 -6.46
N LEU A 324 -12.05 -17.66 -7.41
CA LEU A 324 -12.89 -18.45 -8.32
C LEU A 324 -12.05 -19.40 -9.18
N ALA A 325 -10.89 -18.97 -9.66
CA ALA A 325 -9.98 -19.80 -10.48
C ALA A 325 -9.40 -20.98 -9.71
N ALA A 326 -9.30 -20.89 -8.39
CA ALA A 326 -8.85 -22.01 -7.55
C ALA A 326 -9.92 -23.10 -7.37
N ALA A 327 -11.21 -22.77 -7.51
CA ALA A 327 -12.32 -23.68 -7.20
C ALA A 327 -12.28 -25.03 -7.96
N PRO A 328 -12.01 -25.08 -9.28
CA PRO A 328 -11.92 -26.36 -9.98
C PRO A 328 -10.79 -27.27 -9.45
N GLY A 329 -9.65 -26.68 -9.10
CA GLY A 329 -8.47 -27.43 -8.63
C GLY A 329 -8.62 -28.05 -7.25
N ILE A 330 -9.54 -27.52 -6.40
CA ILE A 330 -9.81 -28.04 -5.05
C ILE A 330 -11.16 -28.73 -4.91
N ALA A 331 -11.90 -28.89 -6.02
CA ALA A 331 -13.22 -29.52 -6.03
C ALA A 331 -13.15 -30.95 -5.45
N GLY A 332 -14.04 -31.26 -4.51
CA GLY A 332 -14.11 -32.57 -3.84
C GLY A 332 -12.95 -32.85 -2.88
N LEU A 333 -12.03 -31.91 -2.65
CA LEU A 333 -10.97 -32.05 -1.65
C LEU A 333 -11.46 -31.53 -0.29
N ASP A 334 -12.15 -32.38 0.48
CA ASP A 334 -12.67 -32.02 1.79
C ASP A 334 -11.56 -31.47 2.71
N GLY A 335 -11.92 -30.47 3.48
CA GLY A 335 -10.96 -29.80 4.37
C GLY A 335 -10.06 -28.78 3.67
N CYS A 336 -10.34 -28.43 2.42
CA CYS A 336 -9.54 -27.44 1.65
C CYS A 336 -10.37 -26.19 1.30
N ALA A 337 -9.73 -25.04 1.36
CA ALA A 337 -10.29 -23.76 0.93
C ALA A 337 -9.20 -22.84 0.38
N VAL A 338 -9.59 -21.94 -0.52
CA VAL A 338 -8.74 -20.83 -1.00
C VAL A 338 -9.54 -19.53 -0.88
N PHE A 339 -8.90 -18.49 -0.41
CA PHE A 339 -9.48 -17.15 -0.38
C PHE A 339 -8.43 -16.08 -0.68
N SER A 340 -8.89 -14.97 -1.20
CA SER A 340 -8.08 -13.79 -1.42
C SER A 340 -8.87 -12.53 -1.09
N VAL A 341 -8.21 -11.52 -0.51
CA VAL A 341 -8.87 -10.31 -0.02
C VAL A 341 -7.95 -9.10 -0.16
N GLY A 342 -8.51 -7.99 -0.65
CA GLY A 342 -7.90 -6.67 -0.64
C GLY A 342 -8.00 -6.03 0.75
N SER A 343 -6.89 -5.47 1.22
CA SER A 343 -6.84 -4.85 2.56
C SER A 343 -7.70 -3.60 2.69
N ASP A 344 -8.03 -2.91 1.58
CA ASP A 344 -8.86 -1.70 1.56
C ASP A 344 -10.37 -1.97 1.67
N GLY A 345 -10.77 -3.25 1.54
CA GLY A 345 -12.17 -3.67 1.65
C GLY A 345 -12.94 -3.58 0.34
N THR A 346 -12.25 -3.35 -0.77
CA THR A 346 -12.83 -3.32 -2.12
C THR A 346 -12.02 -4.17 -3.09
N ASP A 347 -12.68 -4.68 -4.16
CA ASP A 347 -12.00 -5.48 -5.17
C ASP A 347 -12.64 -5.20 -6.54
N GLY A 348 -11.96 -4.42 -7.37
CA GLY A 348 -12.49 -3.89 -8.61
C GLY A 348 -13.72 -2.98 -8.39
N PRO A 349 -14.66 -2.89 -9.32
CA PRO A 349 -15.85 -2.05 -9.22
C PRO A 349 -16.97 -2.72 -8.40
N THR A 350 -16.61 -3.39 -7.27
CA THR A 350 -17.55 -4.16 -6.44
C THR A 350 -17.54 -3.69 -4.98
N ASP A 351 -18.55 -4.11 -4.22
CA ASP A 351 -18.65 -3.92 -2.77
C ASP A 351 -18.00 -5.06 -1.97
N ALA A 352 -17.43 -6.06 -2.66
CA ALA A 352 -16.71 -7.15 -2.05
C ALA A 352 -15.21 -6.80 -1.92
N ALA A 353 -14.60 -7.25 -0.83
CA ALA A 353 -13.16 -7.18 -0.64
C ALA A 353 -12.41 -8.32 -1.32
N GLY A 354 -13.11 -9.39 -1.70
CA GLY A 354 -12.51 -10.56 -2.31
C GLY A 354 -13.42 -11.77 -2.38
N GLY A 355 -12.82 -12.96 -2.50
CA GLY A 355 -13.53 -14.21 -2.66
C GLY A 355 -13.01 -15.37 -1.81
N PHE A 356 -13.90 -16.28 -1.50
CA PHE A 356 -13.66 -17.54 -0.79
C PHE A 356 -14.26 -18.71 -1.56
N VAL A 357 -13.50 -19.77 -1.73
CA VAL A 357 -13.95 -21.03 -2.33
C VAL A 357 -13.49 -22.23 -1.51
N ASP A 358 -14.26 -23.31 -1.55
CA ASP A 358 -13.93 -24.59 -0.90
C ASP A 358 -14.23 -25.79 -1.80
N SER A 359 -14.09 -27.01 -1.28
CA SER A 359 -14.31 -28.26 -1.99
C SER A 359 -15.70 -28.40 -2.62
N THR A 360 -16.69 -27.64 -2.16
CA THR A 360 -18.09 -27.72 -2.60
C THR A 360 -18.45 -26.67 -3.64
N THR A 361 -17.65 -25.63 -3.79
CA THR A 361 -17.95 -24.45 -4.60
C THR A 361 -18.24 -24.81 -6.07
N GLN A 362 -17.40 -25.63 -6.71
CA GLN A 362 -17.62 -26.01 -8.11
C GLN A 362 -18.95 -26.75 -8.32
N ALA A 363 -19.29 -27.69 -7.43
CA ALA A 363 -20.55 -28.43 -7.51
C ALA A 363 -21.77 -27.52 -7.31
N ALA A 364 -21.68 -26.57 -6.37
CA ALA A 364 -22.72 -25.58 -6.11
C ALA A 364 -22.97 -24.66 -7.31
N LEU A 365 -21.92 -24.19 -7.96
CA LEU A 365 -22.03 -23.35 -9.16
C LEU A 365 -22.59 -24.14 -10.37
N LYS A 366 -22.10 -25.37 -10.58
CA LYS A 366 -22.60 -26.25 -11.65
C LYS A 366 -24.10 -26.55 -11.47
N ALA A 367 -24.56 -26.79 -10.26
CA ALA A 367 -25.99 -27.01 -9.97
C ALA A 367 -26.87 -25.80 -10.29
N GLN A 368 -26.30 -24.61 -10.35
CA GLN A 368 -26.98 -23.36 -10.74
C GLN A 368 -26.73 -22.96 -12.21
N GLY A 369 -26.18 -23.90 -13.01
CA GLY A 369 -25.89 -23.65 -14.43
C GLY A 369 -24.75 -22.67 -14.68
N CYS A 370 -23.89 -22.42 -13.71
CA CYS A 370 -22.75 -21.51 -13.82
C CYS A 370 -21.48 -22.31 -14.19
N ASP A 371 -20.91 -22.02 -15.36
CA ASP A 371 -19.63 -22.53 -15.81
C ASP A 371 -18.51 -21.59 -15.37
N ILE A 372 -17.60 -22.07 -14.50
CA ILE A 372 -16.53 -21.27 -13.94
C ILE A 372 -15.59 -20.74 -15.04
N PHE A 373 -15.26 -21.54 -16.05
CA PHE A 373 -14.34 -21.10 -17.09
C PHE A 373 -14.93 -20.03 -18.00
N ALA A 374 -16.21 -20.19 -18.38
CA ALA A 374 -16.92 -19.17 -19.12
C ALA A 374 -17.07 -17.87 -18.30
N THR A 375 -17.34 -17.99 -17.02
CA THR A 375 -17.43 -16.86 -16.07
C THR A 375 -16.11 -16.10 -15.94
N LEU A 376 -14.99 -16.82 -15.80
CA LEU A 376 -13.66 -16.23 -15.76
C LEU A 376 -13.28 -15.56 -17.10
N ALA A 377 -13.66 -16.14 -18.24
CA ALA A 377 -13.43 -15.54 -19.55
C ALA A 377 -14.20 -14.21 -19.75
N ASP A 378 -15.36 -14.07 -19.10
CA ASP A 378 -16.14 -12.83 -19.08
C ASP A 378 -15.78 -11.86 -17.93
N ASN A 379 -14.79 -12.19 -17.08
CA ASN A 379 -14.38 -11.44 -15.88
C ASN A 379 -15.56 -11.22 -14.88
N ASP A 380 -16.46 -12.21 -14.74
CA ASP A 380 -17.70 -12.11 -13.94
C ASP A 380 -17.63 -12.87 -12.60
N ALA A 381 -16.48 -12.86 -11.96
CA ALA A 381 -16.25 -13.57 -10.71
C ALA A 381 -17.20 -13.15 -9.57
N TYR A 382 -17.63 -11.88 -9.54
CA TYR A 382 -18.55 -11.37 -8.53
C TYR A 382 -19.87 -12.14 -8.50
N HIS A 383 -20.57 -12.25 -9.64
CA HIS A 383 -21.88 -12.90 -9.69
C HIS A 383 -21.78 -14.41 -9.44
N ALA A 384 -20.68 -15.06 -9.86
CA ALA A 384 -20.45 -16.47 -9.54
C ALA A 384 -20.27 -16.69 -8.03
N LEU A 385 -19.40 -15.92 -7.40
CA LEU A 385 -19.16 -16.01 -5.96
C LEU A 385 -20.38 -15.62 -5.13
N GLN A 386 -21.18 -14.66 -5.61
CA GLN A 386 -22.46 -14.30 -4.98
C GLN A 386 -23.40 -15.50 -4.90
N LYS A 387 -23.52 -16.26 -6.01
CA LYS A 387 -24.41 -17.46 -6.08
C LYS A 387 -24.02 -18.53 -5.07
N CYS A 388 -22.76 -18.71 -4.75
CA CYS A 388 -22.30 -19.73 -3.81
C CYS A 388 -21.95 -19.21 -2.42
N ASN A 389 -22.33 -17.97 -2.06
CA ASN A 389 -21.99 -17.28 -0.81
C ASN A 389 -20.44 -17.18 -0.60
N GLY A 390 -19.71 -17.08 -1.71
CA GLY A 390 -18.25 -17.01 -1.73
C GLY A 390 -17.70 -15.58 -1.62
N LEU A 391 -18.53 -14.53 -1.65
CA LEU A 391 -18.05 -13.16 -1.48
C LEU A 391 -17.52 -12.91 -0.06
N ILE A 392 -16.45 -12.12 0.03
CA ILE A 392 -15.93 -11.57 1.28
C ILE A 392 -16.33 -10.10 1.32
N ILE A 393 -17.18 -9.73 2.26
CA ILE A 393 -17.66 -8.36 2.44
C ILE A 393 -17.14 -7.84 3.77
N THR A 394 -16.29 -6.82 3.74
CA THR A 394 -15.73 -6.17 4.93
C THR A 394 -16.23 -4.74 5.11
N GLY A 395 -16.72 -4.14 4.03
CA GLY A 395 -16.85 -2.68 3.93
C GLY A 395 -15.47 -1.98 3.85
N PRO A 396 -15.44 -0.66 3.69
CA PRO A 396 -14.20 0.11 3.67
C PRO A 396 -13.43 -0.06 4.98
N THR A 397 -12.17 -0.47 4.89
CA THR A 397 -11.35 -0.80 6.05
C THR A 397 -10.55 0.38 6.61
N GLY A 398 -10.28 1.39 5.76
CA GLY A 398 -9.46 2.56 6.12
C GLY A 398 -7.94 2.33 5.98
N THR A 399 -7.52 1.18 5.46
CA THR A 399 -6.12 0.91 5.08
C THR A 399 -6.05 0.52 3.60
N ASN A 400 -4.86 0.58 3.01
CA ASN A 400 -4.55 -0.01 1.72
C ASN A 400 -3.06 -0.37 1.71
N VAL A 401 -2.78 -1.67 1.84
CA VAL A 401 -1.44 -2.25 1.82
C VAL A 401 -1.44 -3.53 0.99
N ASN A 402 -2.08 -3.48 -0.19
CA ASN A 402 -2.27 -4.59 -1.13
C ASN A 402 -3.15 -5.74 -0.59
N ASP A 403 -2.94 -6.96 -1.09
CA ASP A 403 -3.82 -8.11 -0.92
C ASP A 403 -3.14 -9.24 -0.15
N VAL A 404 -3.94 -10.11 0.46
CA VAL A 404 -3.49 -11.38 1.00
C VAL A 404 -4.34 -12.53 0.47
N SER A 405 -3.67 -13.55 -0.07
CA SER A 405 -4.26 -14.79 -0.55
C SER A 405 -3.84 -15.94 0.35
N VAL A 406 -4.77 -16.77 0.73
CA VAL A 406 -4.51 -17.90 1.65
C VAL A 406 -5.17 -19.17 1.14
N ALA A 407 -4.40 -20.26 1.14
CA ALA A 407 -4.93 -21.59 0.90
C ALA A 407 -4.82 -22.44 2.17
N LEU A 408 -5.95 -22.94 2.65
CA LEU A 408 -6.06 -23.75 3.86
C LEU A 408 -6.20 -25.24 3.50
N VAL A 409 -5.43 -26.07 4.16
CA VAL A 409 -5.55 -27.54 4.13
C VAL A 409 -5.71 -28.06 5.53
N ARG A 410 -6.80 -28.78 5.79
CA ARG A 410 -7.08 -29.53 7.01
C ARG A 410 -7.06 -31.01 6.64
N ALA A 411 -5.95 -31.65 6.87
CA ALA A 411 -5.84 -33.10 6.69
C ALA A 411 -6.61 -33.88 7.75
#